data_c327c818254bb4b96ff66749b5959070
#
_entry.id   c327c818254bb4b96ff66749b5959070
#
_cell.length_a   1.000
_cell.length_b   1.000
_cell.length_c   1.000
_cell.angle_alpha   90.00
_cell.angle_beta   90.00
_cell.angle_gamma   90.00
#
_symmetry.space_group_name_H-M   'P 1'
#
loop_
_entity.id
_entity.type
_entity.pdbx_description
1 polymer ?
#
loop_
_entity_poly.entity_id
_entity_poly.type
_entity_poly.pdbx_seq_one_letter_code
_entity_poly.pdbx_strand_id
1 'polypeptide(L)'
;MNRPDLIITNANIITLDKHNTIAGSVAVTNGRISGIWKEQEPPRNKVMRDGKTEVLNLKGKTLLPGFIDTHNHLLMYAVFQQQVDCRTPPNQSIDDIIKNIKEKAETLSLGEWIIGWGYDDTLLKEKRHPTREDLDKAAPHHPVYISHISGHLAAVNSMALKLAGLGDSITDPKGGHFGRDTFGRLNGVIYELSALKMIQDVLPKANVHQLASLLGEAAYDYVRQGITTSTEAAAGLQHGEKELEAYLLASQKDINPLKMRLMIMHEIVEAKYDHYTPQQLNQELMDHSNQRVKLDSIKLFQDGSIQGLT
;
A
#
# COMPACT_ATOMS: atom_id res chain seq x y z
N MET A 1 -38.97 18.87 10.70
CA MET A 1 -37.80 18.67 11.57
C MET A 1 -36.96 17.59 10.95
N ASN A 2 -35.64 17.81 10.92
CA ASN A 2 -34.72 16.83 10.41
C ASN A 2 -34.57 15.67 11.42
N ARG A 3 -34.54 14.41 10.94
CA ARG A 3 -34.30 13.21 11.79
C ARG A 3 -32.90 12.71 11.47
N PRO A 4 -31.90 13.08 12.26
CA PRO A 4 -30.54 12.62 12.03
C PRO A 4 -30.33 11.17 12.49
N ASP A 5 -29.42 10.49 11.82
CA ASP A 5 -28.95 9.15 12.20
C ASP A 5 -27.98 9.25 13.37
N LEU A 6 -27.14 10.31 13.37
CA LEU A 6 -26.13 10.60 14.37
C LEU A 6 -26.14 12.07 14.77
N ILE A 7 -26.03 12.31 16.07
CA ILE A 7 -25.79 13.64 16.65
C ILE A 7 -24.49 13.56 17.47
N ILE A 8 -23.56 14.46 17.19
CA ILE A 8 -22.34 14.61 18.00
C ILE A 8 -22.50 15.88 18.82
N THR A 9 -22.30 15.75 20.13
CA THR A 9 -22.52 16.81 21.11
C THR A 9 -21.28 17.05 21.99
N ASN A 10 -21.26 18.18 22.67
CA ASN A 10 -20.22 18.55 23.62
C ASN A 10 -18.82 18.39 23.01
N ALA A 11 -18.62 18.99 21.84
CA ALA A 11 -17.40 18.89 21.04
C ALA A 11 -16.79 20.28 20.80
N ASN A 12 -15.49 20.31 20.49
CA ASN A 12 -14.83 21.46 19.88
C ASN A 12 -14.67 21.18 18.39
N ILE A 13 -15.68 21.55 17.58
CA ILE A 13 -15.73 21.22 16.15
C ILE A 13 -15.07 22.32 15.34
N ILE A 14 -13.93 22.02 14.71
CA ILE A 14 -13.23 22.89 13.77
C ILE A 14 -13.78 22.56 12.37
N THR A 15 -14.62 23.45 11.82
CA THR A 15 -15.38 23.14 10.60
C THR A 15 -14.56 23.26 9.32
N LEU A 16 -13.45 24.01 9.35
CA LEU A 16 -12.63 24.36 8.19
C LEU A 16 -13.43 25.02 7.07
N ASP A 17 -14.56 25.66 7.39
CA ASP A 17 -15.29 26.47 6.45
C ASP A 17 -14.55 27.80 6.17
N LYS A 18 -15.02 28.56 5.19
CA LYS A 18 -14.42 29.85 4.81
C LYS A 18 -14.33 30.89 5.95
N HIS A 19 -15.07 30.66 7.04
CA HIS A 19 -15.12 31.55 8.21
C HIS A 19 -14.36 30.97 9.42
N ASN A 20 -13.75 29.80 9.30
CA ASN A 20 -13.10 29.08 10.41
C ASN A 20 -14.05 28.94 11.62
N THR A 21 -15.27 28.59 11.37
CA THR A 21 -16.30 28.47 12.41
C THR A 21 -15.93 27.37 13.40
N ILE A 22 -16.05 27.69 14.70
CA ILE A 22 -15.97 26.70 15.77
C ILE A 22 -17.40 26.40 16.22
N ALA A 23 -17.75 25.12 16.22
CA ALA A 23 -19.08 24.63 16.63
C ALA A 23 -19.00 23.69 17.84
N GLY A 24 -20.13 23.49 18.51
CA GLY A 24 -20.25 22.62 19.70
C GLY A 24 -20.99 21.32 19.41
N SER A 25 -21.80 21.29 18.37
CA SER A 25 -22.57 20.12 17.99
C SER A 25 -22.83 20.03 16.48
N VAL A 26 -23.01 18.81 15.99
CA VAL A 26 -23.29 18.51 14.57
C VAL A 26 -24.29 17.36 14.47
N ALA A 27 -25.16 17.42 13.47
CA ALA A 27 -26.07 16.33 13.11
C ALA A 27 -25.73 15.78 11.73
N VAL A 28 -25.86 14.47 11.57
CA VAL A 28 -25.64 13.72 10.33
C VAL A 28 -26.91 12.98 9.97
N THR A 29 -27.29 13.04 8.69
CA THR A 29 -28.44 12.33 8.11
C THR A 29 -28.00 11.70 6.80
N ASN A 30 -28.21 10.40 6.63
CA ASN A 30 -27.82 9.66 5.42
C ASN A 30 -26.35 9.92 5.02
N GLY A 31 -25.43 9.87 6.00
CA GLY A 31 -24.01 10.07 5.78
C GLY A 31 -23.59 11.51 5.43
N ARG A 32 -24.48 12.50 5.56
CA ARG A 32 -24.20 13.93 5.27
C ARG A 32 -24.48 14.80 6.48
N ILE A 33 -23.64 15.82 6.67
CA ILE A 33 -23.89 16.84 7.69
C ILE A 33 -25.21 17.57 7.36
N SER A 34 -26.18 17.46 8.26
CA SER A 34 -27.52 18.05 8.11
C SER A 34 -27.75 19.27 9.01
N GLY A 35 -26.83 19.53 9.95
CA GLY A 35 -26.87 20.72 10.77
C GLY A 35 -25.61 20.87 11.62
N ILE A 36 -25.20 22.12 11.85
CA ILE A 36 -24.05 22.48 12.69
C ILE A 36 -24.49 23.63 13.60
N TRP A 37 -24.15 23.59 14.88
CA TRP A 37 -24.51 24.61 15.86
C TRP A 37 -23.33 24.97 16.76
N LYS A 38 -23.29 26.24 17.17
CA LYS A 38 -22.28 26.73 18.14
C LYS A 38 -22.50 26.16 19.54
N GLU A 39 -23.75 25.88 19.87
CA GLU A 39 -24.16 25.31 21.14
C GLU A 39 -23.63 23.87 21.27
N GLN A 40 -23.34 23.46 22.50
CA GLN A 40 -22.84 22.10 22.81
C GLN A 40 -23.87 20.99 22.52
N GLU A 41 -25.15 21.38 22.45
CA GLU A 41 -26.28 20.54 22.07
C GLU A 41 -27.06 21.23 20.96
N PRO A 42 -27.56 20.48 19.94
CA PRO A 42 -28.42 21.09 18.93
C PRO A 42 -29.72 21.59 19.54
N PRO A 43 -30.26 22.76 19.08
CA PRO A 43 -31.52 23.28 19.56
C PRO A 43 -32.66 22.26 19.37
N ARG A 44 -33.48 22.05 20.40
CA ARG A 44 -34.56 21.03 20.41
C ARG A 44 -35.61 21.25 19.29
N ASN A 45 -35.82 22.48 18.86
CA ASN A 45 -36.75 22.83 17.78
C ASN A 45 -36.17 22.61 16.37
N LYS A 46 -34.91 22.28 16.25
CA LYS A 46 -34.22 22.05 14.96
C LYS A 46 -34.00 20.56 14.64
N VAL A 47 -33.94 19.73 15.66
CA VAL A 47 -33.60 18.31 15.52
C VAL A 47 -34.62 17.48 16.28
N MET A 48 -35.19 16.47 15.63
CA MET A 48 -36.02 15.47 16.28
C MET A 48 -35.14 14.30 16.66
N ARG A 49 -35.04 14.03 17.96
CA ARG A 49 -34.40 12.81 18.49
C ARG A 49 -35.49 11.76 18.67
N ASP A 50 -35.38 10.66 17.97
CA ASP A 50 -36.17 9.46 18.22
C ASP A 50 -35.26 8.35 18.78
N GLY A 51 -35.82 7.23 19.20
CA GLY A 51 -35.06 6.12 19.77
C GLY A 51 -34.06 5.46 18.81
N LYS A 52 -33.97 5.91 17.54
CA LYS A 52 -33.05 5.41 16.50
C LYS A 52 -31.86 6.34 16.26
N THR A 53 -31.93 7.59 16.74
CA THR A 53 -30.83 8.55 16.61
C THR A 53 -29.71 8.19 17.58
N GLU A 54 -28.53 7.90 17.06
CA GLU A 54 -27.33 7.75 17.88
C GLU A 54 -26.86 9.11 18.40
N VAL A 55 -26.47 9.19 19.67
CA VAL A 55 -25.93 10.42 20.27
C VAL A 55 -24.55 10.14 20.84
N LEU A 56 -23.53 10.78 20.25
CA LEU A 56 -22.13 10.68 20.68
C LEU A 56 -21.71 11.95 21.42
N ASN A 57 -21.44 11.84 22.73
CA ASN A 57 -20.91 12.93 23.52
C ASN A 57 -19.38 12.88 23.54
N LEU A 58 -18.72 13.87 22.94
CA LEU A 58 -17.26 13.93 22.84
C LEU A 58 -16.55 14.49 24.08
N LYS A 59 -17.30 14.93 25.08
CA LYS A 59 -16.73 15.42 26.39
C LYS A 59 -15.65 16.49 26.18
N GLY A 60 -15.88 17.43 25.27
CA GLY A 60 -14.96 18.53 24.95
C GLY A 60 -13.82 18.17 24.00
N LYS A 61 -13.76 16.93 23.47
CA LYS A 61 -12.73 16.56 22.46
C LYS A 61 -12.92 17.33 21.17
N THR A 62 -11.82 17.54 20.45
CA THR A 62 -11.82 18.20 19.15
C THR A 62 -12.28 17.23 18.07
N LEU A 63 -13.15 17.74 17.18
CA LEU A 63 -13.61 17.05 15.97
C LEU A 63 -13.16 17.85 14.75
N LEU A 64 -12.61 17.16 13.78
CA LEU A 64 -12.17 17.69 12.48
C LEU A 64 -12.83 16.92 11.34
N PRO A 65 -13.00 17.50 10.15
CA PRO A 65 -13.21 16.73 8.93
C PRO A 65 -12.08 15.70 8.74
N GLY A 66 -12.41 14.51 8.25
CA GLY A 66 -11.40 13.49 7.97
C GLY A 66 -10.39 13.99 6.93
N PHE A 67 -9.12 13.60 7.12
CA PHE A 67 -8.04 13.99 6.21
C PHE A 67 -8.20 13.32 4.84
N ILE A 68 -7.74 14.03 3.81
CA ILE A 68 -7.68 13.56 2.43
C ILE A 68 -6.20 13.47 2.04
N ASP A 69 -5.70 12.26 1.85
CA ASP A 69 -4.37 12.04 1.29
C ASP A 69 -4.47 12.02 -0.24
N THR A 70 -3.84 13.00 -0.87
CA THR A 70 -3.98 13.25 -2.31
C THR A 70 -2.95 12.53 -3.17
N HIS A 71 -1.97 11.85 -2.59
CA HIS A 71 -0.94 11.11 -3.33
C HIS A 71 -0.23 10.09 -2.44
N ASN A 72 -0.61 8.84 -2.56
CA ASN A 72 0.07 7.73 -1.89
C ASN A 72 -0.07 6.42 -2.69
N HIS A 73 0.46 5.33 -2.14
CA HIS A 73 0.43 4.00 -2.72
C HIS A 73 -0.04 3.00 -1.65
N LEU A 74 -1.35 3.00 -1.36
CA LEU A 74 -1.93 2.19 -0.28
C LEU A 74 -1.68 0.69 -0.47
N LEU A 75 -1.82 0.18 -1.70
CA LEU A 75 -1.59 -1.25 -1.95
C LEU A 75 -0.10 -1.60 -1.82
N MET A 76 0.79 -0.75 -2.30
CA MET A 76 2.24 -0.95 -2.11
C MET A 76 2.61 -0.98 -0.62
N TYR A 77 2.08 -0.04 0.17
CA TYR A 77 2.23 -0.05 1.62
C TYR A 77 1.71 -1.35 2.24
N ALA A 78 0.51 -1.80 1.84
CA ALA A 78 -0.09 -3.04 2.31
C ALA A 78 0.79 -4.27 2.03
N VAL A 79 1.35 -4.35 0.82
CA VAL A 79 2.26 -5.44 0.42
C VAL A 79 3.57 -5.38 1.20
N PHE A 80 4.16 -4.19 1.37
CA PHE A 80 5.40 -4.03 2.14
C PHE A 80 5.26 -4.41 3.61
N GLN A 81 4.08 -4.22 4.22
CA GLN A 81 3.82 -4.65 5.59
C GLN A 81 3.91 -6.18 5.77
N GLN A 82 3.74 -6.96 4.71
CA GLN A 82 3.89 -8.42 4.75
C GLN A 82 5.34 -8.88 4.55
N GLN A 83 6.19 -8.02 4.06
CA GLN A 83 7.58 -8.31 3.75
C GLN A 83 8.49 -8.08 4.96
N VAL A 84 9.68 -8.68 4.93
CA VAL A 84 10.71 -8.41 5.94
C VAL A 84 11.26 -7.00 5.75
N ASP A 85 11.22 -6.20 6.81
CA ASP A 85 11.82 -4.86 6.81
C ASP A 85 13.36 -4.99 6.85
N CYS A 86 14.00 -4.78 5.71
CA CYS A 86 15.45 -4.77 5.57
C CYS A 86 16.01 -3.34 5.49
N ARG A 87 15.19 -2.30 5.65
CA ARG A 87 15.63 -0.90 5.51
C ARG A 87 16.83 -0.57 6.40
N THR A 88 17.66 0.30 5.89
CA THR A 88 18.85 0.79 6.58
C THR A 88 18.78 2.33 6.69
N PRO A 89 18.52 2.92 7.88
CA PRO A 89 18.08 2.28 9.12
C PRO A 89 16.64 1.72 9.06
N PRO A 90 16.16 0.90 10.03
CA PRO A 90 16.74 0.66 11.36
C PRO A 90 17.84 -0.41 11.41
N ASN A 91 17.90 -1.32 10.41
CA ASN A 91 18.97 -2.31 10.36
C ASN A 91 20.31 -1.61 10.11
N GLN A 92 21.35 -1.96 10.88
CA GLN A 92 22.68 -1.36 10.79
C GLN A 92 23.70 -2.31 10.15
N SER A 93 23.41 -3.61 10.14
CA SER A 93 24.32 -4.65 9.68
C SER A 93 23.58 -5.73 8.90
N ILE A 94 24.33 -6.54 8.14
CA ILE A 94 23.79 -7.74 7.50
C ILE A 94 23.26 -8.72 8.56
N ASP A 95 23.88 -8.80 9.74
CA ASP A 95 23.41 -9.66 10.82
C ASP A 95 22.02 -9.26 11.33
N ASP A 96 21.67 -7.97 11.35
CA ASP A 96 20.33 -7.51 11.69
C ASP A 96 19.29 -7.99 10.66
N ILE A 97 19.64 -7.91 9.38
CA ILE A 97 18.79 -8.41 8.29
C ILE A 97 18.62 -9.95 8.39
N ILE A 98 19.71 -10.67 8.63
CA ILE A 98 19.68 -12.13 8.84
C ILE A 98 18.74 -12.50 10.01
N LYS A 99 18.81 -11.77 11.11
CA LYS A 99 17.94 -11.99 12.27
C LYS A 99 16.47 -11.83 11.88
N ASN A 100 16.11 -10.74 11.20
CA ASN A 100 14.71 -10.49 10.79
C ASN A 100 14.21 -11.58 9.81
N ILE A 101 15.05 -12.05 8.90
CA ILE A 101 14.73 -13.16 7.98
C ILE A 101 14.52 -14.46 8.76
N LYS A 102 15.34 -14.78 9.77
CA LYS A 102 15.16 -15.96 10.62
C LYS A 102 13.83 -15.92 11.38
N GLU A 103 13.53 -14.79 12.02
CA GLU A 103 12.26 -14.60 12.72
C GLU A 103 11.07 -14.81 11.79
N LYS A 104 11.14 -14.32 10.53
CA LYS A 104 10.13 -14.56 9.52
C LYS A 104 10.03 -16.04 9.13
N ALA A 105 11.16 -16.72 8.95
CA ALA A 105 11.21 -18.12 8.59
C ALA A 105 10.50 -19.03 9.61
N GLU A 106 10.57 -18.70 10.90
CA GLU A 106 9.89 -19.44 11.98
C GLU A 106 8.37 -19.36 11.91
N THR A 107 7.81 -18.39 11.17
CA THR A 107 6.37 -18.19 11.02
C THR A 107 5.79 -18.81 9.76
N LEU A 108 6.62 -19.35 8.87
CA LEU A 108 6.22 -19.84 7.56
C LEU A 108 6.34 -21.37 7.45
N SER A 109 5.55 -21.97 6.55
CA SER A 109 5.71 -23.37 6.18
C SER A 109 6.96 -23.57 5.34
N LEU A 110 7.64 -24.70 5.48
CA LEU A 110 8.86 -25.00 4.72
C LEU A 110 8.65 -24.80 3.21
N GLY A 111 9.57 -24.13 2.56
CA GLY A 111 9.52 -23.84 1.12
C GLY A 111 8.73 -22.59 0.74
N GLU A 112 8.04 -21.94 1.67
CA GLU A 112 7.41 -20.64 1.41
C GLU A 112 8.47 -19.56 1.21
N TRP A 113 8.17 -18.59 0.32
CA TRP A 113 9.06 -17.49 0.02
C TRP A 113 9.14 -16.48 1.17
N ILE A 114 10.37 -16.04 1.45
CA ILE A 114 10.63 -14.88 2.30
C ILE A 114 11.02 -13.72 1.39
N ILE A 115 10.19 -12.69 1.39
CA ILE A 115 10.40 -11.48 0.61
C ILE A 115 10.70 -10.35 1.58
N GLY A 116 11.76 -9.59 1.31
CA GLY A 116 12.14 -8.41 2.07
C GLY A 116 12.48 -7.24 1.15
N TRP A 117 12.59 -6.04 1.73
CA TRP A 117 12.81 -4.83 0.95
C TRP A 117 13.62 -3.78 1.69
N GLY A 118 14.29 -2.93 0.92
CA GLY A 118 14.77 -1.65 1.40
C GLY A 118 16.18 -1.63 1.97
N TYR A 119 16.99 -2.71 1.87
CA TYR A 119 18.37 -2.64 2.32
C TYR A 119 19.18 -1.66 1.47
N ASP A 120 20.16 -1.01 2.11
CA ASP A 120 21.13 -0.12 1.47
C ASP A 120 22.54 -0.53 1.86
N ASP A 121 23.27 -1.12 0.90
CA ASP A 121 24.63 -1.63 1.11
C ASP A 121 25.62 -0.53 1.50
N THR A 122 25.36 0.71 1.06
CA THR A 122 26.22 1.85 1.36
C THR A 122 26.08 2.33 2.82
N LEU A 123 24.95 2.03 3.45
CA LEU A 123 24.64 2.40 4.84
C LEU A 123 24.92 1.26 5.82
N LEU A 124 24.90 0.00 5.35
CA LEU A 124 25.25 -1.16 6.18
C LEU A 124 26.70 -1.08 6.67
N LYS A 125 26.95 -1.59 7.88
CA LYS A 125 28.28 -1.62 8.52
C LYS A 125 29.33 -2.30 7.65
N GLU A 126 28.96 -3.39 6.97
CA GLU A 126 29.84 -4.20 6.13
C GLU A 126 30.16 -3.53 4.79
N LYS A 127 29.44 -2.46 4.40
CA LYS A 127 29.64 -1.74 3.13
C LYS A 127 29.63 -2.67 1.91
N ARG A 128 28.76 -3.65 1.94
CA ARG A 128 28.54 -4.63 0.86
C ARG A 128 27.10 -5.10 0.82
N HIS A 129 26.69 -5.66 -0.29
CA HIS A 129 25.40 -6.36 -0.39
C HIS A 129 25.41 -7.64 0.47
N PRO A 130 24.26 -8.05 1.02
CA PRO A 130 24.04 -9.41 1.50
C PRO A 130 24.26 -10.40 0.36
N THR A 131 24.94 -11.52 0.64
CA THR A 131 25.20 -12.56 -0.34
C THR A 131 24.29 -13.77 -0.13
N ARG A 132 24.28 -14.70 -1.09
CA ARG A 132 23.52 -15.94 -0.96
C ARG A 132 23.90 -16.74 0.28
N GLU A 133 25.21 -16.74 0.63
CA GLU A 133 25.69 -17.42 1.83
C GLU A 133 25.18 -16.79 3.12
N ASP A 134 25.04 -15.47 3.16
CA ASP A 134 24.43 -14.77 4.29
C ASP A 134 22.95 -15.17 4.42
N LEU A 135 22.22 -15.19 3.31
CA LEU A 135 20.80 -15.51 3.27
C LEU A 135 20.51 -17.01 3.46
N ASP A 136 21.42 -17.90 2.99
CA ASP A 136 21.32 -19.34 3.24
C ASP A 136 21.46 -19.67 4.74
N LYS A 137 22.32 -18.95 5.47
CA LYS A 137 22.43 -19.07 6.94
C LYS A 137 21.17 -18.61 7.66
N ALA A 138 20.49 -17.61 7.10
CA ALA A 138 19.26 -17.08 7.66
C ALA A 138 18.07 -18.04 7.51
N ALA A 139 17.88 -18.59 6.30
CA ALA A 139 16.71 -19.39 5.94
C ALA A 139 17.06 -20.50 4.93
N PRO A 140 17.73 -21.59 5.38
CA PRO A 140 18.21 -22.66 4.49
C PRO A 140 17.07 -23.44 3.80
N HIS A 141 15.85 -23.40 4.34
CA HIS A 141 14.70 -24.15 3.85
C HIS A 141 13.63 -23.30 3.18
N HIS A 142 13.93 -22.01 2.95
CA HIS A 142 13.04 -21.05 2.33
C HIS A 142 13.75 -20.32 1.19
N PRO A 143 13.11 -20.11 0.03
CA PRO A 143 13.65 -19.18 -0.96
C PRO A 143 13.54 -17.75 -0.42
N VAL A 144 14.64 -17.00 -0.51
CA VAL A 144 14.75 -15.62 0.00
C VAL A 144 15.03 -14.67 -1.15
N TYR A 145 14.28 -13.58 -1.20
CA TYR A 145 14.48 -12.44 -2.09
C TYR A 145 14.40 -11.16 -1.26
N ILE A 146 15.43 -10.35 -1.27
CA ILE A 146 15.42 -9.03 -0.64
C ILE A 146 15.78 -7.95 -1.67
N SER A 147 14.92 -6.95 -1.86
CA SER A 147 15.19 -5.86 -2.78
C SER A 147 16.00 -4.74 -2.13
N HIS A 148 16.91 -4.18 -2.89
CA HIS A 148 17.63 -2.97 -2.53
C HIS A 148 16.71 -1.74 -2.55
N ILE A 149 17.04 -0.71 -1.79
CA ILE A 149 16.24 0.54 -1.69
C ILE A 149 16.07 1.24 -3.03
N SER A 150 17.02 1.10 -3.96
CA SER A 150 16.93 1.70 -5.30
C SER A 150 15.89 1.04 -6.21
N GLY A 151 15.45 -0.19 -5.89
CA GLY A 151 14.62 -1.01 -6.78
C GLY A 151 15.34 -1.63 -7.98
N HIS A 152 16.63 -1.33 -8.20
CA HIS A 152 17.44 -1.81 -9.33
C HIS A 152 18.32 -3.03 -9.02
N LEU A 153 18.37 -3.43 -7.74
CA LEU A 153 19.16 -4.55 -7.28
C LEU A 153 18.36 -5.42 -6.31
N ALA A 154 18.79 -6.68 -6.20
CA ALA A 154 18.28 -7.57 -5.16
C ALA A 154 19.37 -8.55 -4.72
N ALA A 155 19.21 -9.12 -3.53
CA ALA A 155 19.99 -10.28 -3.09
C ALA A 155 19.05 -11.47 -2.86
N VAL A 156 19.49 -12.65 -3.26
CA VAL A 156 18.73 -13.90 -3.20
C VAL A 156 19.60 -15.03 -2.67
N ASN A 157 18.97 -16.03 -2.05
CA ASN A 157 19.68 -17.21 -1.56
C ASN A 157 19.77 -18.33 -2.62
N SER A 158 20.49 -19.40 -2.28
CA SER A 158 20.69 -20.56 -3.16
C SER A 158 19.37 -21.23 -3.58
N MET A 159 18.37 -21.26 -2.69
CA MET A 159 17.08 -21.88 -3.00
C MET A 159 16.28 -21.03 -4.00
N ALA A 160 16.32 -19.73 -3.90
CA ALA A 160 15.69 -18.80 -4.86
C ALA A 160 16.34 -18.90 -6.25
N LEU A 161 17.68 -18.93 -6.33
CA LEU A 161 18.41 -19.16 -7.58
C LEU A 161 18.01 -20.48 -8.23
N LYS A 162 17.94 -21.55 -7.45
CA LYS A 162 17.52 -22.88 -7.93
C LYS A 162 16.09 -22.87 -8.50
N LEU A 163 15.14 -22.23 -7.81
CA LEU A 163 13.76 -22.15 -8.27
C LEU A 163 13.63 -21.35 -9.57
N ALA A 164 14.47 -20.34 -9.76
CA ALA A 164 14.52 -19.56 -11.00
C ALA A 164 15.32 -20.25 -12.13
N GLY A 165 15.89 -21.44 -11.88
CA GLY A 165 16.71 -22.13 -12.87
C GLY A 165 18.07 -21.47 -13.14
N LEU A 166 18.55 -20.63 -12.22
CA LEU A 166 19.79 -19.87 -12.36
C LEU A 166 20.95 -20.66 -11.75
N GLY A 167 21.83 -21.16 -12.60
CA GLY A 167 23.08 -21.83 -12.21
C GLY A 167 24.31 -20.97 -12.50
N ASP A 168 25.48 -21.38 -12.00
CA ASP A 168 26.74 -20.62 -12.11
C ASP A 168 27.17 -20.37 -13.57
N SER A 169 26.71 -21.20 -14.53
CA SER A 169 26.99 -21.05 -15.96
C SER A 169 26.02 -20.13 -16.70
N ILE A 170 25.04 -19.52 -16.03
CA ILE A 170 24.06 -18.62 -16.67
C ILE A 170 24.78 -17.44 -17.33
N THR A 171 24.32 -17.06 -18.52
CA THR A 171 24.80 -15.86 -19.20
C THR A 171 23.99 -14.65 -18.75
N ASP A 172 24.68 -13.53 -18.54
CA ASP A 172 24.02 -12.30 -18.16
C ASP A 172 23.08 -11.80 -19.26
N PRO A 173 21.84 -11.36 -18.92
CA PRO A 173 20.93 -10.80 -19.91
C PRO A 173 21.40 -9.41 -20.36
N LYS A 174 20.98 -9.00 -21.57
CA LYS A 174 21.28 -7.65 -22.05
C LYS A 174 20.68 -6.59 -21.09
N GLY A 175 21.53 -5.70 -20.60
CA GLY A 175 21.14 -4.62 -19.71
C GLY A 175 21.00 -5.03 -18.23
N GLY A 176 21.58 -6.17 -17.83
CA GLY A 176 21.69 -6.60 -16.43
C GLY A 176 22.74 -7.65 -16.25
N HIS A 177 23.10 -7.96 -15.01
CA HIS A 177 24.08 -9.02 -14.72
C HIS A 177 23.86 -9.67 -13.36
N PHE A 178 24.46 -10.84 -13.17
CA PHE A 178 24.48 -11.56 -11.91
C PHE A 178 25.84 -11.38 -11.23
N GLY A 179 25.82 -11.03 -9.96
CA GLY A 179 27.03 -10.95 -9.14
C GLY A 179 27.68 -12.33 -9.00
N ARG A 180 29.03 -12.36 -9.05
CA ARG A 180 29.83 -13.58 -8.95
C ARG A 180 30.93 -13.44 -7.91
N ASP A 181 31.28 -14.56 -7.29
CA ASP A 181 32.42 -14.64 -6.41
C ASP A 181 33.73 -14.77 -7.23
N THR A 182 34.87 -14.86 -6.51
CA THR A 182 36.20 -15.01 -7.13
C THR A 182 36.39 -16.32 -7.90
N PHE A 183 35.50 -17.30 -7.70
CA PHE A 183 35.49 -18.58 -8.40
C PHE A 183 34.51 -18.61 -9.58
N GLY A 184 33.87 -17.49 -9.89
CA GLY A 184 32.89 -17.37 -10.95
C GLY A 184 31.48 -17.90 -10.59
N ARG A 185 31.24 -18.32 -9.34
CA ARG A 185 29.93 -18.79 -8.89
C ARG A 185 29.02 -17.60 -8.57
N LEU A 186 27.71 -17.76 -8.79
CA LEU A 186 26.73 -16.75 -8.42
C LEU A 186 26.79 -16.44 -6.92
N ASN A 187 26.98 -15.18 -6.54
CA ASN A 187 27.02 -14.75 -5.14
C ASN A 187 25.64 -14.32 -4.61
N GLY A 188 24.59 -14.42 -5.43
CA GLY A 188 23.21 -14.09 -5.07
C GLY A 188 22.81 -12.63 -5.28
N VAL A 189 23.74 -11.73 -5.60
CA VAL A 189 23.40 -10.34 -5.95
C VAL A 189 23.00 -10.25 -7.41
N ILE A 190 21.89 -9.56 -7.68
CA ILE A 190 21.33 -9.41 -9.02
C ILE A 190 21.19 -7.92 -9.34
N TYR A 191 21.67 -7.54 -10.51
CA TYR A 191 21.78 -6.16 -10.93
C TYR A 191 20.89 -5.89 -12.15
N GLU A 192 20.12 -4.80 -12.09
CA GLU A 192 19.25 -4.23 -13.10
C GLU A 192 18.00 -5.06 -13.43
N LEU A 193 17.00 -4.37 -13.96
CA LEU A 193 15.64 -4.88 -14.14
C LEU A 193 15.58 -6.15 -15.03
N SER A 194 16.43 -6.24 -16.04
CA SER A 194 16.43 -7.40 -16.95
C SER A 194 16.87 -8.71 -16.26
N ALA A 195 17.84 -8.63 -15.33
CA ALA A 195 18.26 -9.78 -14.54
C ALA A 195 17.28 -10.02 -13.36
N LEU A 196 16.80 -8.95 -12.71
CA LEU A 196 15.79 -9.03 -11.65
C LEU A 196 14.52 -9.75 -12.12
N LYS A 197 14.07 -9.48 -13.34
CA LYS A 197 12.88 -10.11 -13.91
C LYS A 197 12.94 -11.63 -13.88
N MET A 198 14.11 -12.23 -14.08
CA MET A 198 14.28 -13.70 -14.08
C MET A 198 13.97 -14.34 -12.72
N ILE A 199 14.21 -13.62 -11.61
CA ILE A 199 13.79 -14.03 -10.28
C ILE A 199 12.33 -13.64 -10.01
N GLN A 200 11.94 -12.43 -10.39
CA GLN A 200 10.59 -11.92 -10.13
C GLN A 200 9.49 -12.76 -10.82
N ASP A 201 9.81 -13.38 -11.96
CA ASP A 201 8.87 -14.25 -12.69
C ASP A 201 8.49 -15.50 -11.89
N VAL A 202 9.33 -15.95 -10.95
CA VAL A 202 9.07 -17.12 -10.08
C VAL A 202 8.60 -16.74 -8.66
N LEU A 203 8.54 -15.45 -8.32
CA LEU A 203 7.95 -15.01 -7.06
C LEU A 203 6.45 -15.33 -7.01
N PRO A 204 5.92 -15.66 -5.81
CA PRO A 204 4.50 -15.87 -5.64
C PRO A 204 3.72 -14.60 -6.00
N LYS A 205 2.68 -14.77 -6.84
CA LYS A 205 1.82 -13.66 -7.27
C LYS A 205 0.54 -13.69 -6.47
N ALA A 206 0.26 -12.61 -5.76
CA ALA A 206 -0.99 -12.47 -5.03
C ALA A 206 -2.19 -12.50 -5.99
N ASN A 207 -3.28 -13.13 -5.55
CA ASN A 207 -4.56 -13.06 -6.25
C ASN A 207 -5.38 -11.85 -5.75
N VAL A 208 -6.48 -11.53 -6.45
CA VAL A 208 -7.32 -10.36 -6.16
C VAL A 208 -7.87 -10.37 -4.72
N HIS A 209 -8.26 -11.52 -4.20
CA HIS A 209 -8.79 -11.65 -2.84
C HIS A 209 -7.72 -11.38 -1.78
N GLN A 210 -6.50 -11.87 -1.99
CA GLN A 210 -5.36 -11.60 -1.12
C GLN A 210 -5.02 -10.11 -1.11
N LEU A 211 -4.94 -9.48 -2.30
CA LEU A 211 -4.69 -8.03 -2.41
C LEU A 211 -5.81 -7.21 -1.73
N ALA A 212 -7.08 -7.61 -1.91
CA ALA A 212 -8.21 -6.93 -1.26
C ALA A 212 -8.17 -7.05 0.27
N SER A 213 -7.74 -8.20 0.82
CA SER A 213 -7.56 -8.38 2.27
C SER A 213 -6.45 -7.47 2.81
N LEU A 214 -5.29 -7.46 2.14
CA LEU A 214 -4.16 -6.61 2.51
C LEU A 214 -4.52 -5.13 2.47
N LEU A 215 -5.25 -4.69 1.43
CA LEU A 215 -5.78 -3.32 1.34
C LEU A 215 -6.64 -2.97 2.56
N GLY A 216 -7.52 -3.89 2.98
CA GLY A 216 -8.38 -3.68 4.13
C GLY A 216 -7.59 -3.49 5.42
N GLU A 217 -6.61 -4.35 5.67
CA GLU A 217 -5.73 -4.25 6.85
C GLU A 217 -4.99 -2.91 6.88
N ALA A 218 -4.32 -2.55 5.77
CA ALA A 218 -3.57 -1.30 5.64
C ALA A 218 -4.47 -0.06 5.74
N ALA A 219 -5.69 -0.11 5.22
CA ALA A 219 -6.63 1.00 5.28
C ALA A 219 -6.99 1.41 6.71
N TYR A 220 -7.01 0.47 7.67
CA TYR A 220 -7.24 0.79 9.07
C TYR A 220 -6.09 1.58 9.70
N ASP A 221 -4.84 1.42 9.23
CA ASP A 221 -3.73 2.26 9.69
C ASP A 221 -3.95 3.71 9.28
N TYR A 222 -4.45 3.93 8.07
CA TYR A 222 -4.82 5.26 7.59
C TYR A 222 -5.97 5.87 8.39
N VAL A 223 -7.00 5.07 8.69
CA VAL A 223 -8.14 5.52 9.51
C VAL A 223 -7.66 5.92 10.92
N ARG A 224 -6.74 5.17 11.52
CA ARG A 224 -6.15 5.53 12.84
C ARG A 224 -5.42 6.87 12.82
N GLN A 225 -4.92 7.31 11.65
CA GLN A 225 -4.31 8.63 11.46
C GLN A 225 -5.35 9.72 11.10
N GLY A 226 -6.63 9.37 11.03
CA GLY A 226 -7.71 10.31 10.68
C GLY A 226 -7.92 10.50 9.18
N ILE A 227 -7.27 9.71 8.32
CA ILE A 227 -7.47 9.74 6.87
C ILE A 227 -8.78 9.02 6.55
N THR A 228 -9.65 9.63 5.76
CA THR A 228 -10.95 9.08 5.34
C THR A 228 -11.09 8.95 3.83
N THR A 229 -10.22 9.66 3.10
CA THR A 229 -10.12 9.57 1.63
C THR A 229 -8.65 9.50 1.24
N SER A 230 -8.31 8.60 0.34
CA SER A 230 -6.94 8.39 -0.12
C SER A 230 -6.90 8.27 -1.65
N THR A 231 -5.84 8.81 -2.25
CA THR A 231 -5.58 8.69 -3.69
C THR A 231 -4.48 7.68 -3.93
N GLU A 232 -4.79 6.55 -4.56
CA GLU A 232 -3.78 5.64 -5.11
C GLU A 232 -3.18 6.26 -6.36
N ALA A 233 -1.91 6.58 -6.32
CA ALA A 233 -1.26 7.39 -7.35
C ALA A 233 -0.72 6.59 -8.56
N ALA A 234 -0.88 5.27 -8.58
CA ALA A 234 -0.51 4.40 -9.71
C ALA A 234 -1.21 3.04 -9.65
N ALA A 235 -2.53 3.01 -9.65
CA ALA A 235 -3.31 1.77 -9.63
C ALA A 235 -3.00 0.93 -10.88
N GLY A 236 -2.47 -0.27 -10.65
CA GLY A 236 -2.05 -1.20 -11.71
C GLY A 236 -0.55 -1.28 -11.95
N LEU A 237 0.26 -0.53 -11.21
CA LEU A 237 1.70 -0.48 -11.41
C LEU A 237 2.41 -1.82 -11.17
N GLN A 238 2.06 -2.55 -10.11
CA GLN A 238 2.78 -3.77 -9.71
C GLN A 238 2.08 -5.06 -10.14
N HIS A 239 0.76 -5.10 -10.06
CA HIS A 239 -0.03 -6.31 -10.31
C HIS A 239 -1.04 -6.13 -11.48
N GLY A 240 -0.92 -5.07 -12.26
CA GLY A 240 -1.81 -4.80 -13.39
C GLY A 240 -3.27 -4.65 -12.97
N GLU A 241 -4.19 -5.17 -13.78
CA GLU A 241 -5.64 -5.10 -13.52
C GLU A 241 -6.06 -5.65 -12.14
N LYS A 242 -5.32 -6.61 -11.58
CA LYS A 242 -5.66 -7.19 -10.27
C LYS A 242 -5.67 -6.15 -9.16
N GLU A 243 -4.88 -5.08 -9.27
CA GLU A 243 -4.92 -3.98 -8.30
C GLU A 243 -6.24 -3.25 -8.36
N LEU A 244 -6.70 -2.89 -9.56
CA LEU A 244 -7.99 -2.25 -9.76
C LEU A 244 -9.13 -3.12 -9.22
N GLU A 245 -9.15 -4.40 -9.59
CA GLU A 245 -10.13 -5.36 -9.10
C GLU A 245 -10.09 -5.50 -7.57
N ALA A 246 -8.90 -5.46 -6.96
CA ALA A 246 -8.76 -5.54 -5.51
C ALA A 246 -9.34 -4.30 -4.80
N TYR A 247 -9.14 -3.09 -5.33
CA TYR A 247 -9.77 -1.87 -4.81
C TYR A 247 -11.29 -1.94 -4.88
N LEU A 248 -11.83 -2.39 -6.01
CA LEU A 248 -13.28 -2.54 -6.20
C LEU A 248 -13.85 -3.59 -5.23
N LEU A 249 -13.23 -4.77 -5.18
CA LEU A 249 -13.66 -5.87 -4.32
C LEU A 249 -13.61 -5.50 -2.83
N ALA A 250 -12.52 -4.87 -2.38
CA ALA A 250 -12.37 -4.46 -0.99
C ALA A 250 -13.42 -3.43 -0.58
N SER A 251 -13.77 -2.52 -1.49
CA SER A 251 -14.81 -1.51 -1.25
C SER A 251 -16.22 -2.10 -1.34
N GLN A 252 -16.48 -3.00 -2.29
CA GLN A 252 -17.77 -3.69 -2.44
C GLN A 252 -18.11 -4.55 -1.21
N LYS A 253 -17.11 -5.21 -0.63
CA LYS A 253 -17.27 -6.05 0.56
C LYS A 253 -17.14 -5.31 1.88
N ASP A 254 -17.08 -3.99 1.87
CA ASP A 254 -16.88 -3.16 3.06
C ASP A 254 -15.60 -3.48 3.87
N ILE A 255 -14.60 -4.10 3.22
CA ILE A 255 -13.30 -4.41 3.83
C ILE A 255 -12.45 -3.14 3.93
N ASN A 256 -12.49 -2.29 2.88
CA ASN A 256 -11.80 -1.01 2.87
C ASN A 256 -12.74 0.12 3.35
N PRO A 257 -12.49 0.73 4.52
CA PRO A 257 -13.32 1.81 5.05
C PRO A 257 -13.09 3.16 4.35
N LEU A 258 -11.99 3.31 3.58
CA LEU A 258 -11.64 4.57 2.93
C LEU A 258 -12.48 4.81 1.66
N LYS A 259 -12.69 6.09 1.34
CA LYS A 259 -13.03 6.50 -0.02
C LYS A 259 -11.74 6.55 -0.84
N MET A 260 -11.74 5.92 -2.01
CA MET A 260 -10.56 5.86 -2.87
C MET A 260 -10.71 6.75 -4.10
N ARG A 261 -9.62 7.40 -4.47
CA ARG A 261 -9.40 8.04 -5.76
C ARG A 261 -8.31 7.28 -6.47
N LEU A 262 -8.52 6.87 -7.71
CA LEU A 262 -7.54 6.08 -8.44
C LEU A 262 -6.96 6.89 -9.60
N MET A 263 -5.64 7.03 -9.62
CA MET A 263 -4.87 7.36 -10.81
C MET A 263 -4.52 6.03 -11.48
N ILE A 264 -5.23 5.67 -12.54
CA ILE A 264 -5.08 4.36 -13.19
C ILE A 264 -3.95 4.42 -14.21
N MET A 265 -3.10 3.40 -14.22
CA MET A 265 -2.04 3.27 -15.22
C MET A 265 -2.62 3.26 -16.63
N HIS A 266 -1.99 4.02 -17.55
CA HIS A 266 -2.52 4.21 -18.90
C HIS A 266 -2.63 2.89 -19.68
N GLU A 267 -1.71 1.95 -19.46
CA GLU A 267 -1.75 0.64 -20.13
C GLU A 267 -3.01 -0.14 -19.80
N ILE A 268 -3.54 0.00 -18.59
CA ILE A 268 -4.82 -0.63 -18.20
C ILE A 268 -5.98 0.05 -18.92
N VAL A 269 -5.93 1.39 -18.99
CA VAL A 269 -7.00 2.14 -19.66
C VAL A 269 -7.02 1.82 -21.14
N GLU A 270 -5.88 1.78 -21.82
CA GLU A 270 -5.78 1.40 -23.22
C GLU A 270 -6.24 -0.04 -23.48
N ALA A 271 -5.86 -0.99 -22.61
CA ALA A 271 -6.20 -2.39 -22.81
C ALA A 271 -7.67 -2.73 -22.56
N LYS A 272 -8.33 -2.04 -21.62
CA LYS A 272 -9.65 -2.44 -21.13
C LYS A 272 -10.73 -1.38 -21.30
N TYR A 273 -10.37 -0.11 -21.29
CA TYR A 273 -11.29 1.02 -21.20
C TYR A 273 -11.09 2.06 -22.30
N ASP A 274 -10.41 1.71 -23.40
CA ASP A 274 -10.13 2.60 -24.55
C ASP A 274 -11.38 3.24 -25.16
N HIS A 275 -12.52 2.53 -25.07
CA HIS A 275 -13.82 2.96 -25.56
C HIS A 275 -14.67 3.71 -24.53
N TYR A 276 -14.19 3.87 -23.27
CA TYR A 276 -14.90 4.62 -22.23
C TYR A 276 -14.53 6.09 -22.25
N THR A 277 -15.53 6.94 -22.10
CA THR A 277 -15.28 8.33 -21.68
C THR A 277 -14.85 8.33 -20.20
N PRO A 278 -14.15 9.37 -19.71
CA PRO A 278 -13.81 9.49 -18.28
C PRO A 278 -15.02 9.40 -17.36
N GLN A 279 -16.19 9.92 -17.79
CA GLN A 279 -17.41 9.85 -17.03
C GLN A 279 -17.97 8.44 -16.94
N GLN A 280 -17.93 7.68 -18.04
CA GLN A 280 -18.34 6.27 -18.06
C GLN A 280 -17.42 5.41 -17.20
N LEU A 281 -16.11 5.58 -17.30
CA LEU A 281 -15.16 4.87 -16.46
C LEU A 281 -15.37 5.19 -14.97
N ASN A 282 -15.53 6.47 -14.63
CA ASN A 282 -15.83 6.85 -13.25
C ASN A 282 -17.14 6.22 -12.74
N GLN A 283 -18.20 6.15 -13.57
CA GLN A 283 -19.45 5.53 -13.20
C GLN A 283 -19.30 4.02 -12.97
N GLU A 284 -18.56 3.33 -13.85
CA GLU A 284 -18.23 1.91 -13.73
C GLU A 284 -17.54 1.59 -12.40
N LEU A 285 -16.50 2.38 -12.03
CA LEU A 285 -15.81 2.23 -10.76
C LEU A 285 -16.74 2.42 -9.56
N MET A 286 -17.59 3.43 -9.62
CA MET A 286 -18.57 3.73 -8.56
C MET A 286 -19.58 2.61 -8.37
N ASP A 287 -20.11 2.07 -9.45
CA ASP A 287 -21.16 1.03 -9.43
C ASP A 287 -20.63 -0.29 -8.87
N HIS A 288 -19.34 -0.60 -9.10
CA HIS A 288 -18.69 -1.82 -8.60
C HIS A 288 -18.00 -1.67 -7.23
N SER A 289 -18.20 -0.55 -6.52
CA SER A 289 -17.49 -0.25 -5.27
C SER A 289 -18.34 0.35 -4.17
N ASN A 290 -19.66 0.16 -4.18
CA ASN A 290 -20.58 0.83 -3.26
C ASN A 290 -20.37 2.37 -3.23
N GLN A 291 -20.11 2.97 -4.39
CA GLN A 291 -19.85 4.40 -4.58
C GLN A 291 -18.57 4.93 -3.86
N ARG A 292 -17.66 4.06 -3.45
CA ARG A 292 -16.47 4.44 -2.68
C ARG A 292 -15.23 4.66 -3.52
N VAL A 293 -15.11 4.02 -4.69
CA VAL A 293 -13.98 4.19 -5.62
C VAL A 293 -14.38 5.11 -6.76
N LYS A 294 -13.54 6.09 -7.04
CA LYS A 294 -13.72 7.04 -8.15
C LYS A 294 -12.44 7.19 -8.95
N LEU A 295 -12.61 7.47 -10.23
CA LEU A 295 -11.50 7.91 -11.08
C LEU A 295 -11.01 9.28 -10.59
N ASP A 296 -9.69 9.43 -10.43
CA ASP A 296 -9.03 10.72 -10.28
C ASP A 296 -8.46 11.17 -11.63
N SER A 297 -7.52 10.41 -12.16
CA SER A 297 -6.82 10.69 -13.41
C SER A 297 -6.22 9.43 -14.01
N ILE A 298 -5.54 9.56 -15.15
CA ILE A 298 -4.74 8.51 -15.78
C ILE A 298 -3.27 8.80 -15.47
N LYS A 299 -2.55 7.78 -15.00
CA LYS A 299 -1.13 7.86 -14.66
C LYS A 299 -0.26 7.50 -15.85
N LEU A 300 0.67 8.38 -16.14
CA LEU A 300 1.71 8.20 -17.16
C LEU A 300 3.09 8.39 -16.51
N PHE A 301 4.08 7.61 -16.98
CA PHE A 301 5.48 7.85 -16.69
C PHE A 301 6.15 8.35 -17.98
N GLN A 302 6.81 9.52 -17.90
CA GLN A 302 7.48 10.14 -19.03
C GLN A 302 8.98 9.83 -19.08
N ASP A 303 9.59 9.73 -17.89
CA ASP A 303 11.04 9.56 -17.73
C ASP A 303 11.35 8.71 -16.48
N GLY A 304 12.63 8.59 -16.16
CA GLY A 304 13.09 7.85 -15.00
C GLY A 304 12.97 8.61 -13.67
N SER A 305 13.79 8.21 -12.71
CA SER A 305 13.80 8.79 -11.35
C SER A 305 14.94 9.79 -11.20
N ILE A 306 14.63 11.00 -10.68
CA ILE A 306 15.66 12.00 -10.31
C ILE A 306 16.65 11.40 -9.29
N GLN A 307 16.18 10.59 -8.34
CA GLN A 307 17.02 9.91 -7.36
C GLN A 307 17.87 8.80 -7.97
N GLY A 308 17.38 8.17 -9.04
CA GLY A 308 18.11 7.16 -9.80
C GLY A 308 19.05 7.74 -10.85
N LEU A 309 19.04 9.06 -11.06
CA LEU A 309 19.81 9.76 -12.11
C LEU A 309 19.55 9.20 -13.53
N THR A 310 18.31 8.74 -13.79
CA THR A 310 17.87 8.16 -15.05
C THR A 310 16.81 9.00 -15.74
#